data_75c73942f9534ce9f53f1bfca4997995
#
_entry.id   75c73942f9534ce9f53f1bfca4997995
#
_cell.length_a   1.000
_cell.length_b   1.000
_cell.length_c   1.000
_cell.angle_alpha   90.00
_cell.angle_beta   90.00
_cell.angle_gamma   90.00
#
_symmetry.space_group_name_H-M   'P 1'
#
loop_
_entity.id
_entity.type
_entity.pdbx_description
1 polymer ?
#
loop_
_entity_poly.entity_id
_entity_poly.type
_entity_poly.pdbx_seq_one_letter_code
_entity_poly.pdbx_strand_id
1 'polypeptide(L)'
;MKKSFLLLLLFGLFFWRVMESSADSPDENRQGTLTVTLFYEEEKTAVEGAGLEFIEVADLKFSEGQVSYSLLPDFAESSLKLEGMKASEALLAAKKLQALYQQKGKTGFSARTDENGKALFENLKPGMYLIWQSSSEKTAKRFEKIDPYLVSVPQGEKISGKMVWDYEVKTLPKVE
;
A
#
# COMPACT_ATOMS: atom_id res chain seq x y z
N MET A 1 7.70 -72.00 -39.10
CA MET A 1 8.49 -70.88 -38.54
C MET A 1 7.58 -69.64 -38.55
N LYS A 2 6.92 -69.31 -37.44
CA LYS A 2 6.06 -68.10 -37.30
C LYS A 2 6.77 -67.16 -36.31
N LYS A 3 7.27 -66.04 -36.79
CA LYS A 3 7.82 -64.99 -35.93
C LYS A 3 6.69 -64.10 -35.39
N SER A 4 6.41 -64.19 -34.10
CA SER A 4 5.51 -63.29 -33.39
C SER A 4 6.23 -61.95 -33.21
N PHE A 5 5.62 -60.88 -33.72
CA PHE A 5 6.03 -59.49 -33.55
C PHE A 5 5.27 -58.94 -32.38
N LEU A 6 5.94 -58.79 -31.23
CA LEU A 6 5.37 -58.20 -30.01
C LEU A 6 5.45 -56.68 -30.12
N LEU A 7 4.30 -56.03 -30.36
CA LEU A 7 4.17 -54.61 -30.45
C LEU A 7 4.03 -54.05 -29.01
N LEU A 8 5.10 -53.44 -28.52
CA LEU A 8 5.16 -52.76 -27.22
C LEU A 8 4.52 -51.39 -27.36
N LEU A 9 3.29 -51.22 -26.92
CA LEU A 9 2.56 -49.94 -26.83
C LEU A 9 3.10 -49.16 -25.60
N LEU A 10 4.05 -48.27 -25.83
CA LEU A 10 4.48 -47.29 -24.85
C LEU A 10 3.39 -46.23 -24.68
N PHE A 11 2.57 -46.39 -23.66
CA PHE A 11 1.62 -45.37 -23.20
C PHE A 11 2.43 -44.26 -22.52
N GLY A 12 2.80 -43.25 -23.28
CA GLY A 12 3.37 -42.02 -22.74
C GLY A 12 2.31 -41.27 -21.94
N LEU A 13 2.41 -41.38 -20.62
CA LEU A 13 1.68 -40.51 -19.71
C LEU A 13 2.22 -39.08 -19.89
N PHE A 14 1.55 -38.30 -20.72
CA PHE A 14 1.70 -36.86 -20.80
C PHE A 14 1.13 -36.29 -19.50
N PHE A 15 1.98 -36.12 -18.48
CA PHE A 15 1.67 -35.28 -17.33
C PHE A 15 1.56 -33.84 -17.87
N TRP A 16 0.34 -33.44 -18.18
CA TRP A 16 0.02 -32.04 -18.34
C TRP A 16 0.18 -31.40 -16.96
N ARG A 17 1.35 -30.80 -16.71
CA ARG A 17 1.47 -29.85 -15.61
C ARG A 17 0.54 -28.71 -15.95
N VAL A 18 -0.61 -28.68 -15.30
CA VAL A 18 -1.39 -27.45 -15.12
C VAL A 18 -0.43 -26.52 -14.39
N MET A 19 0.17 -25.58 -15.11
CA MET A 19 0.80 -24.44 -14.47
C MET A 19 -0.35 -23.66 -13.84
N GLU A 20 -0.61 -23.92 -12.56
CA GLU A 20 -1.34 -22.98 -11.74
C GLU A 20 -0.59 -21.66 -11.88
N SER A 21 -1.22 -20.70 -12.56
CA SER A 21 -0.81 -19.31 -12.56
C SER A 21 -1.11 -18.80 -11.14
N SER A 22 -0.21 -19.10 -10.20
CA SER A 22 -0.25 -18.43 -8.91
C SER A 22 -0.03 -16.95 -9.20
N ALA A 23 -1.04 -16.13 -8.91
CA ALA A 23 -0.83 -14.70 -8.81
C ALA A 23 0.37 -14.53 -7.86
N ASP A 24 1.43 -13.85 -8.32
CA ASP A 24 2.62 -13.67 -7.52
C ASP A 24 2.22 -12.96 -6.22
N SER A 25 2.41 -13.65 -5.10
CA SER A 25 2.16 -13.07 -3.77
C SER A 25 3.19 -11.98 -3.48
N PRO A 26 2.83 -10.95 -2.70
CA PRO A 26 3.82 -10.00 -2.23
C PRO A 26 4.83 -10.73 -1.32
N ASP A 27 6.09 -10.31 -1.38
CA ASP A 27 7.10 -10.78 -0.43
C ASP A 27 6.86 -10.10 0.93
N GLU A 28 6.36 -10.87 1.89
CA GLU A 28 6.02 -10.38 3.23
C GLU A 28 7.26 -9.94 4.05
N ASN A 29 8.46 -10.35 3.63
CA ASN A 29 9.71 -10.00 4.30
C ASN A 29 10.40 -8.80 3.65
N ARG A 30 9.97 -8.39 2.46
CA ARG A 30 10.54 -7.26 1.76
C ARG A 30 9.99 -5.96 2.32
N GLN A 31 10.89 -5.12 2.83
CA GLN A 31 10.56 -3.76 3.22
C GLN A 31 10.41 -2.86 2.00
N GLY A 32 9.54 -1.89 2.11
CA GLY A 32 9.31 -0.87 1.09
C GLY A 32 9.62 0.53 1.57
N THR A 33 9.39 1.48 0.69
CA THR A 33 9.50 2.92 0.94
C THR A 33 8.22 3.61 0.51
N LEU A 34 7.92 4.74 1.15
CA LEU A 34 6.86 5.64 0.75
C LEU A 34 7.41 7.06 0.61
N THR A 35 7.29 7.62 -0.58
CA THR A 35 7.58 9.04 -0.84
C THR A 35 6.26 9.80 -0.97
N VAL A 36 6.03 10.76 -0.08
CA VAL A 36 4.92 11.71 -0.20
C VAL A 36 5.45 12.99 -0.83
N THR A 37 4.84 13.43 -1.92
CA THR A 37 5.19 14.70 -2.56
C THR A 37 4.00 15.66 -2.45
N LEU A 38 4.22 16.83 -1.85
CA LEU A 38 3.26 17.92 -1.80
C LEU A 38 3.65 19.00 -2.81
N PHE A 39 2.76 19.21 -3.77
CA PHE A 39 2.99 20.16 -4.86
C PHE A 39 1.71 20.91 -5.18
N TYR A 40 1.78 22.24 -5.18
CA TYR A 40 0.65 23.08 -5.55
C TYR A 40 0.69 23.37 -7.05
N GLU A 41 -0.21 22.75 -7.78
CA GLU A 41 -0.19 22.72 -9.25
C GLU A 41 -0.43 24.09 -9.90
N GLU A 42 -1.26 24.94 -9.30
CA GLU A 42 -1.62 26.24 -9.88
C GLU A 42 -0.43 27.20 -9.93
N GLU A 43 0.41 27.21 -8.89
CA GLU A 43 1.61 28.06 -8.81
C GLU A 43 2.90 27.31 -9.17
N LYS A 44 2.83 26.03 -9.54
CA LYS A 44 4.00 25.16 -9.77
C LYS A 44 4.99 25.20 -8.61
N THR A 45 4.47 25.14 -7.37
CA THR A 45 5.23 25.33 -6.14
C THR A 45 5.33 24.04 -5.33
N ALA A 46 6.56 23.65 -4.97
CA ALA A 46 6.81 22.60 -4.00
C ALA A 46 6.44 23.09 -2.59
N VAL A 47 5.74 22.25 -1.82
CA VAL A 47 5.27 22.61 -0.48
C VAL A 47 6.28 22.13 0.57
N GLU A 48 7.23 22.99 0.89
CA GLU A 48 8.27 22.74 1.90
C GLU A 48 7.75 22.99 3.31
N GLY A 49 8.16 22.13 4.26
CA GLY A 49 7.94 22.35 5.69
C GLY A 49 6.60 21.78 6.21
N ALA A 50 5.89 20.97 5.43
CA ALA A 50 4.75 20.22 5.94
C ALA A 50 5.25 19.07 6.84
N GLY A 51 4.86 19.09 8.10
CA GLY A 51 5.11 17.98 9.02
C GLY A 51 4.07 16.89 8.81
N LEU A 52 4.49 15.74 8.32
CA LEU A 52 3.66 14.58 8.08
C LEU A 52 3.88 13.55 9.18
N GLU A 53 2.81 13.00 9.68
CA GLU A 53 2.84 11.82 10.56
C GLU A 53 2.27 10.63 9.81
N PHE A 54 2.80 9.44 10.13
CA PHE A 54 2.28 8.20 9.58
C PHE A 54 2.35 7.07 10.59
N ILE A 55 1.42 6.15 10.47
CA ILE A 55 1.36 4.94 11.29
C ILE A 55 0.83 3.77 10.47
N GLU A 56 1.26 2.59 10.80
CA GLU A 56 0.64 1.37 10.32
C GLU A 56 -0.70 1.16 11.04
N VAL A 57 -1.75 0.86 10.26
CA VAL A 57 -3.11 0.63 10.79
C VAL A 57 -3.58 -0.80 10.58
N ALA A 58 -2.99 -1.51 9.62
CA ALA A 58 -3.31 -2.91 9.35
C ALA A 58 -2.16 -3.66 8.69
N ASP A 59 -2.01 -4.94 9.03
CA ASP A 59 -1.15 -5.87 8.31
C ASP A 59 -1.76 -6.22 6.96
N LEU A 60 -0.93 -6.29 5.91
CA LEU A 60 -1.32 -6.85 4.63
C LEU A 60 -1.35 -8.37 4.72
N LYS A 61 -2.41 -8.97 4.19
CA LYS A 61 -2.57 -10.43 4.04
C LYS A 61 -2.84 -10.75 2.58
N PHE A 62 -2.22 -11.82 2.11
CA PHE A 62 -2.45 -12.33 0.76
C PHE A 62 -2.84 -13.80 0.84
N SER A 63 -4.02 -14.13 0.37
CA SER A 63 -4.53 -15.50 0.35
C SER A 63 -5.41 -15.71 -0.87
N GLU A 64 -5.26 -16.87 -1.51
CA GLU A 64 -6.07 -17.27 -2.66
C GLU A 64 -6.08 -16.23 -3.81
N GLY A 65 -4.95 -15.55 -4.02
CA GLY A 65 -4.82 -14.52 -5.05
C GLY A 65 -5.49 -13.19 -4.72
N GLN A 66 -5.92 -13.00 -3.46
CA GLN A 66 -6.59 -11.78 -3.00
C GLN A 66 -5.82 -11.10 -1.88
N VAL A 67 -5.85 -9.77 -1.91
CA VAL A 67 -5.32 -8.93 -0.84
C VAL A 67 -6.44 -8.65 0.16
N SER A 68 -6.11 -8.75 1.44
CA SER A 68 -6.94 -8.28 2.55
C SER A 68 -6.08 -7.58 3.59
N TYR A 69 -6.72 -6.87 4.52
CA TYR A 69 -6.02 -6.13 5.56
C TYR A 69 -6.59 -6.50 6.93
N SER A 70 -5.71 -6.91 7.85
CA SER A 70 -6.07 -7.17 9.24
C SER A 70 -5.73 -5.96 10.10
N LEU A 71 -6.75 -5.26 10.61
CA LEU A 71 -6.54 -4.11 11.49
C LEU A 71 -5.66 -4.47 12.68
N LEU A 72 -4.69 -3.61 12.98
CA LEU A 72 -3.90 -3.75 14.19
C LEU A 72 -4.77 -3.57 15.44
N PRO A 73 -4.38 -4.13 16.60
CA PRO A 73 -5.19 -4.10 17.82
C PRO A 73 -5.67 -2.71 18.23
N ASP A 74 -4.84 -1.70 18.03
CA ASP A 74 -5.17 -0.30 18.34
C ASP A 74 -6.34 0.26 17.51
N PHE A 75 -6.64 -0.35 16.38
CA PHE A 75 -7.67 0.08 15.43
C PHE A 75 -8.83 -0.92 15.29
N ALA A 76 -8.75 -2.07 15.95
CA ALA A 76 -9.75 -3.14 15.85
C ALA A 76 -11.18 -2.68 16.19
N GLU A 77 -11.32 -1.77 17.14
CA GLU A 77 -12.61 -1.20 17.55
C GLU A 77 -13.31 -0.39 16.42
N SER A 78 -12.56 0.06 15.40
CA SER A 78 -13.13 0.74 14.25
C SER A 78 -14.02 -0.17 13.41
N SER A 79 -13.78 -1.47 13.43
CA SER A 79 -14.48 -2.50 12.62
C SER A 79 -14.50 -2.18 11.12
N LEU A 80 -13.51 -1.43 10.63
CA LEU A 80 -13.41 -1.05 9.21
C LEU A 80 -12.93 -2.22 8.37
N LYS A 81 -13.50 -2.33 7.17
CA LYS A 81 -12.96 -3.14 6.08
C LYS A 81 -12.20 -2.21 5.15
N LEU A 82 -10.91 -2.47 4.95
CA LEU A 82 -10.03 -1.57 4.20
C LEU A 82 -9.90 -1.94 2.71
N GLU A 83 -10.48 -3.07 2.31
CA GLU A 83 -10.48 -3.54 0.94
C GLU A 83 -11.64 -2.94 0.12
N GLY A 84 -11.35 -2.59 -1.13
CA GLY A 84 -12.37 -2.22 -2.11
C GLY A 84 -13.13 -0.93 -1.82
N MET A 85 -12.63 -0.09 -0.91
CA MET A 85 -13.25 1.20 -0.58
C MET A 85 -13.22 2.16 -1.78
N LYS A 86 -14.31 2.91 -1.95
CA LYS A 86 -14.33 4.08 -2.81
C LYS A 86 -13.54 5.23 -2.16
N ALA A 87 -13.12 6.21 -2.95
CA ALA A 87 -12.33 7.34 -2.45
C ALA A 87 -12.98 8.06 -1.26
N SER A 88 -14.29 8.29 -1.30
CA SER A 88 -15.03 8.93 -0.19
C SER A 88 -15.07 8.07 1.07
N GLU A 89 -15.18 6.75 0.92
CA GLU A 89 -15.16 5.80 2.04
C GLU A 89 -13.76 5.73 2.66
N ALA A 90 -12.72 5.71 1.82
CA ALA A 90 -11.33 5.73 2.26
C ALA A 90 -11.00 7.01 3.06
N LEU A 91 -11.48 8.18 2.63
CA LEU A 91 -11.32 9.42 3.37
C LEU A 91 -12.00 9.37 4.75
N LEU A 92 -13.24 8.88 4.82
CA LEU A 92 -13.96 8.73 6.09
C LEU A 92 -13.27 7.72 7.01
N ALA A 93 -12.77 6.62 6.46
CA ALA A 93 -12.00 5.63 7.20
C ALA A 93 -10.70 6.24 7.76
N ALA A 94 -9.95 6.99 6.94
CA ALA A 94 -8.74 7.68 7.37
C ALA A 94 -9.01 8.66 8.51
N LYS A 95 -10.05 9.50 8.40
CA LYS A 95 -10.47 10.43 9.46
C LYS A 95 -10.86 9.71 10.75
N LYS A 96 -11.57 8.60 10.65
CA LYS A 96 -11.94 7.78 11.82
C LYS A 96 -10.72 7.17 12.51
N LEU A 97 -9.80 6.59 11.74
CA LEU A 97 -8.58 5.99 12.27
C LEU A 97 -7.65 7.03 12.89
N GLN A 98 -7.55 8.22 12.29
CA GLN A 98 -6.81 9.35 12.86
C GLN A 98 -7.37 9.77 14.20
N ALA A 99 -8.70 9.94 14.31
CA ALA A 99 -9.36 10.31 15.55
C ALA A 99 -9.12 9.27 16.67
N LEU A 100 -9.23 7.98 16.36
CA LEU A 100 -8.93 6.90 17.31
C LEU A 100 -7.48 6.96 17.79
N TYR A 101 -6.55 7.18 16.87
CA TYR A 101 -5.13 7.26 17.22
C TYR A 101 -4.83 8.44 18.15
N GLN A 102 -5.36 9.61 17.82
CA GLN A 102 -5.20 10.83 18.64
C GLN A 102 -5.77 10.68 20.05
N GLN A 103 -6.92 10.00 20.20
CA GLN A 103 -7.51 9.71 21.49
C GLN A 103 -6.61 8.84 22.39
N LYS A 104 -5.78 7.99 21.80
CA LYS A 104 -4.83 7.14 22.54
C LYS A 104 -3.57 7.88 22.99
N GLY A 105 -3.38 9.15 22.61
CA GLY A 105 -2.24 9.97 23.01
C GLY A 105 -0.89 9.47 22.50
N LYS A 106 -0.88 8.67 21.44
CA LYS A 106 0.34 8.15 20.83
C LYS A 106 0.89 9.12 19.80
N THR A 107 2.21 9.06 19.61
CA THR A 107 2.91 9.80 18.53
C THR A 107 3.36 8.81 17.47
N GLY A 108 3.00 9.07 16.22
CA GLY A 108 3.44 8.28 15.07
C GLY A 108 4.88 8.60 14.66
N PHE A 109 5.32 7.94 13.63
CA PHE A 109 6.53 8.34 12.95
C PHE A 109 6.29 9.64 12.19
N SER A 110 7.28 10.52 12.13
CA SER A 110 7.14 11.81 11.47
C SER A 110 8.26 12.06 10.47
N ALA A 111 7.91 12.74 9.39
CA ALA A 111 8.86 13.32 8.46
C ALA A 111 8.37 14.71 8.04
N ARG A 112 9.28 15.53 7.52
CA ARG A 112 8.97 16.86 7.03
C ARG A 112 9.29 16.96 5.55
N THR A 113 8.44 17.62 4.77
CA THR A 113 8.73 17.84 3.37
C THR A 113 9.92 18.78 3.20
N ASP A 114 10.82 18.39 2.31
CA ASP A 114 12.01 19.14 1.92
C ASP A 114 11.70 20.30 0.95
N GLU A 115 12.74 20.94 0.42
CA GLU A 115 12.64 22.02 -0.58
C GLU A 115 11.96 21.62 -1.89
N ASN A 116 11.93 20.30 -2.19
CA ASN A 116 11.24 19.72 -3.35
C ASN A 116 9.82 19.27 -3.00
N GLY A 117 9.34 19.55 -1.78
CA GLY A 117 8.04 19.12 -1.28
C GLY A 117 7.95 17.64 -0.95
N LYS A 118 9.09 16.95 -0.74
CA LYS A 118 9.13 15.50 -0.56
C LYS A 118 9.41 15.13 0.90
N ALA A 119 8.67 14.15 1.38
CA ALA A 119 8.95 13.43 2.62
C ALA A 119 9.11 11.93 2.32
N LEU A 120 10.17 11.30 2.83
CA LEU A 120 10.49 9.89 2.62
C LEU A 120 10.32 9.11 3.93
N PHE A 121 9.65 7.97 3.83
CA PHE A 121 9.53 6.97 4.88
C PHE A 121 10.12 5.66 4.38
N GLU A 122 11.01 5.07 5.16
CA GLU A 122 11.80 3.90 4.78
C GLU A 122 11.55 2.72 5.73
N ASN A 123 12.01 1.54 5.31
CA ASN A 123 11.94 0.30 6.10
C ASN A 123 10.51 -0.08 6.50
N LEU A 124 9.55 0.18 5.62
CA LEU A 124 8.14 -0.12 5.83
C LEU A 124 7.87 -1.59 5.53
N LYS A 125 7.30 -2.30 6.49
CA LYS A 125 6.81 -3.66 6.26
C LYS A 125 5.52 -3.63 5.43
N PRO A 126 5.14 -4.75 4.78
CA PRO A 126 3.88 -4.83 4.05
C PRO A 126 2.67 -4.58 4.95
N GLY A 127 1.89 -3.54 4.62
CA GLY A 127 0.76 -3.11 5.44
C GLY A 127 -0.02 -1.96 4.84
N MET A 128 -1.04 -1.51 5.58
CA MET A 128 -1.79 -0.29 5.30
C MET A 128 -1.35 0.80 6.27
N TYR A 129 -1.04 1.97 5.72
CA TYR A 129 -0.55 3.12 6.46
C TYR A 129 -1.52 4.29 6.39
N LEU A 130 -1.75 4.94 7.51
CA LEU A 130 -2.47 6.20 7.62
C LEU A 130 -1.46 7.35 7.65
N ILE A 131 -1.66 8.34 6.80
CA ILE A 131 -0.83 9.56 6.70
C ILE A 131 -1.71 10.77 6.93
N TRP A 132 -1.18 11.78 7.66
CA TRP A 132 -1.82 13.08 7.83
C TRP A 132 -0.79 14.17 8.05
N GLN A 133 -1.19 15.40 7.80
CA GLN A 133 -0.34 16.57 8.10
C GLN A 133 -0.64 17.10 9.49
N SER A 134 0.37 17.05 10.37
CA SER A 134 0.25 17.53 11.76
C SER A 134 0.63 19.00 11.91
N SER A 135 1.61 19.48 11.16
CA SER A 135 2.13 20.85 11.25
C SER A 135 2.43 21.46 9.89
N SER A 136 2.54 22.79 9.87
CA SER A 136 2.92 23.57 8.68
C SER A 136 3.97 24.60 9.04
N GLU A 137 5.08 24.57 8.33
CA GLU A 137 6.16 25.56 8.40
C GLU A 137 6.51 26.01 6.98
N LYS A 138 7.39 26.99 6.84
CA LYS A 138 7.86 27.51 5.55
C LYS A 138 6.73 27.75 4.54
N THR A 139 6.85 27.24 3.30
CA THR A 139 5.81 27.39 2.25
C THR A 139 4.52 26.65 2.61
N ALA A 140 4.58 25.58 3.38
CA ALA A 140 3.40 24.85 3.82
C ALA A 140 2.39 25.70 4.64
N LYS A 141 2.83 26.82 5.23
CA LYS A 141 1.93 27.76 5.94
C LYS A 141 0.93 28.48 5.03
N ARG A 142 1.17 28.48 3.72
CA ARG A 142 0.33 29.16 2.72
C ARG A 142 -0.86 28.34 2.29
N PHE A 143 -0.86 27.04 2.61
CA PHE A 143 -1.83 26.07 2.12
C PHE A 143 -2.59 25.43 3.27
N GLU A 144 -3.79 24.95 2.96
CA GLU A 144 -4.54 24.10 3.90
C GLU A 144 -3.80 22.79 4.12
N LYS A 145 -4.00 22.20 5.31
CA LYS A 145 -3.45 20.87 5.59
C LYS A 145 -4.12 19.85 4.70
N ILE A 146 -3.32 18.93 4.13
CA ILE A 146 -3.89 17.82 3.37
C ILE A 146 -4.81 16.97 4.24
N ASP A 147 -5.87 16.45 3.63
CA ASP A 147 -6.73 15.47 4.26
C ASP A 147 -5.94 14.19 4.62
N PRO A 148 -6.29 13.52 5.73
CA PRO A 148 -5.71 12.22 6.03
C PRO A 148 -6.10 11.19 4.97
N TYR A 149 -5.17 10.29 4.65
CA TYR A 149 -5.42 9.26 3.66
C TYR A 149 -4.74 7.94 4.01
N LEU A 150 -5.17 6.88 3.35
CA LEU A 150 -4.63 5.53 3.49
C LEU A 150 -3.81 5.15 2.27
N VAL A 151 -2.70 4.49 2.50
CA VAL A 151 -1.83 3.95 1.44
C VAL A 151 -1.31 2.57 1.82
N SER A 152 -1.33 1.65 0.87
CA SER A 152 -0.71 0.33 1.03
C SER A 152 0.76 0.36 0.62
N VAL A 153 1.59 -0.35 1.35
CA VAL A 153 2.96 -0.69 0.96
C VAL A 153 3.11 -2.21 1.11
N PRO A 154 3.43 -2.95 0.04
CA PRO A 154 3.51 -2.52 -1.35
C PRO A 154 2.15 -2.19 -1.96
N GLN A 155 2.16 -1.53 -3.11
CA GLN A 155 0.99 -1.41 -3.98
C GLN A 155 1.00 -2.54 -5.02
N GLY A 156 -0.15 -3.18 -5.18
CA GLY A 156 -0.34 -4.20 -6.21
C GLY A 156 -1.08 -3.65 -7.43
N GLU A 157 -0.53 -3.89 -8.61
CA GLU A 157 -1.16 -3.56 -9.88
C GLU A 157 -1.27 -4.80 -10.77
N LYS A 158 -2.39 -4.97 -11.44
CA LYS A 158 -2.58 -6.08 -12.38
C LYS A 158 -2.13 -5.67 -13.79
N ILE A 159 -0.94 -6.16 -14.18
CA ILE A 159 -0.36 -5.90 -15.50
C ILE A 159 -0.40 -7.21 -16.32
N SER A 160 -1.05 -7.17 -17.48
CA SER A 160 -1.17 -8.35 -18.39
C SER A 160 -1.64 -9.64 -17.68
N GLY A 161 -2.56 -9.50 -16.73
CA GLY A 161 -3.14 -10.63 -15.98
C GLY A 161 -2.33 -11.11 -14.78
N LYS A 162 -1.13 -10.56 -14.54
CA LYS A 162 -0.29 -10.87 -13.37
C LYS A 162 -0.31 -9.72 -12.37
N MET A 163 -0.25 -10.04 -11.07
CA MET A 163 -0.01 -9.04 -10.04
C MET A 163 1.47 -8.66 -10.03
N VAL A 164 1.73 -7.35 -10.09
CA VAL A 164 3.05 -6.76 -9.93
C VAL A 164 3.01 -5.89 -8.66
N TRP A 165 4.01 -6.06 -7.80
CA TRP A 165 4.07 -5.38 -6.51
C TRP A 165 5.14 -4.31 -6.51
N ASP A 166 4.73 -3.06 -6.28
CA ASP A 166 5.62 -1.92 -6.14
C ASP A 166 5.88 -1.62 -4.65
N TYR A 167 7.15 -1.76 -4.25
CA TYR A 167 7.63 -1.48 -2.90
C TYR A 167 8.18 -0.05 -2.75
N GLU A 168 8.30 0.70 -3.85
CA GLU A 168 8.72 2.11 -3.85
C GLU A 168 7.53 3.02 -4.09
N VAL A 169 6.59 3.01 -3.17
CA VAL A 169 5.31 3.71 -3.31
C VAL A 169 5.48 5.21 -3.33
N LYS A 170 4.78 5.89 -4.23
CA LYS A 170 4.77 7.35 -4.35
C LYS A 170 3.35 7.88 -4.32
N THR A 171 3.13 8.94 -3.53
CA THR A 171 1.83 9.59 -3.42
C THR A 171 1.93 11.09 -3.68
N LEU A 172 0.89 11.63 -4.31
CA LEU A 172 0.70 13.06 -4.57
C LEU A 172 -0.67 13.49 -4.03
N PRO A 173 -0.82 13.70 -2.71
CA PRO A 173 -2.07 14.20 -2.18
C PRO A 173 -2.33 15.62 -2.70
N LYS A 174 -3.62 15.96 -2.90
CA LYS A 174 -4.02 17.28 -3.37
C LYS A 174 -3.68 18.34 -2.31
N VAL A 175 -3.09 19.44 -2.76
CA VAL A 175 -2.83 20.64 -1.98
C VAL A 175 -3.81 21.73 -2.44
N GLU A 176 -4.45 22.41 -1.47
CA GLU A 176 -5.42 23.49 -1.68
C GLU A 176 -5.01 24.78 -0.95
#